data_0c9d7801c8641073a7982b2475942ad3
#
_entry.id   0c9d7801c8641073a7982b2475942ad3
#
_cell.length_a   1.000
_cell.length_b   1.000
_cell.length_c   1.000
_cell.angle_alpha   90.00
_cell.angle_beta   90.00
_cell.angle_gamma   90.00
#
_symmetry.space_group_name_H-M   'P 1'
#
loop_
_entity.id
_entity.type
_entity.pdbx_description
1 polymer ?
#
loop_
_entity_poly.entity_id
_entity_poly.type
_entity_poly.pdbx_seq_one_letter_code
_entity_poly.pdbx_strand_id
1 'polypeptide(L)'
;MDKAVIILYLQKENKKIDIEVPLNISAKELVIALNEAYNLRLNVEDISKCYLKCENPIALLKGDTSLREYGVRNGSIIRIP
;
A
#
# COMPACT_ATOMS: atom_id res chain seq x y z
N MET A 1 14.91 -1.68 12.78
CA MET A 1 13.50 -1.49 12.37
C MET A 1 13.45 -1.48 10.84
N ASP A 2 12.66 -2.34 10.28
CA ASP A 2 12.65 -2.51 8.83
C ASP A 2 11.63 -1.59 8.19
N LYS A 3 12.13 -0.77 7.29
CA LYS A 3 11.34 0.17 6.50
C LYS A 3 11.75 0.04 5.05
N ALA A 4 10.86 0.45 4.15
CA ALA A 4 11.17 0.49 2.73
C ALA A 4 10.64 1.80 2.14
N VAL A 5 11.36 2.32 1.15
CA VAL A 5 10.90 3.44 0.36
C VAL A 5 10.19 2.87 -0.86
N ILE A 6 8.90 3.09 -0.95
CA ILE A 6 8.08 2.59 -2.04
C ILE A 6 7.62 3.77 -2.90
N ILE A 7 7.12 3.43 -4.08
CA ILE A 7 6.56 4.41 -5.00
C ILE A 7 5.04 4.28 -4.93
N LEU A 8 4.36 5.34 -4.51
CA LEU A 8 2.91 5.39 -4.52
C LEU A 8 2.48 6.02 -5.84
N TYR A 9 1.77 5.25 -6.67
CA TYR A 9 1.32 5.72 -7.96
C TYR A 9 -0.17 6.02 -7.93
N LEU A 10 -0.50 7.30 -7.95
CA LEU A 10 -1.88 7.80 -7.98
C LEU A 10 -2.31 7.89 -9.45
N GLN A 11 -2.96 6.84 -9.95
CA GLN A 11 -3.25 6.71 -11.37
C GLN A 11 -4.15 7.82 -11.91
N LYS A 12 -5.17 8.22 -11.15
CA LYS A 12 -6.08 9.27 -11.58
C LYS A 12 -5.39 10.60 -11.81
N GLU A 13 -4.36 10.88 -11.02
CA GLU A 13 -3.61 12.12 -11.10
C GLU A 13 -2.34 11.98 -11.94
N ASN A 14 -2.03 10.76 -12.36
CA ASN A 14 -0.77 10.43 -13.05
C ASN A 14 0.43 10.94 -12.25
N LYS A 15 0.42 10.68 -10.94
CA LYS A 15 1.40 11.21 -10.02
C LYS A 15 2.07 10.09 -9.26
N LYS A 16 3.40 10.14 -9.16
CA LYS A 16 4.21 9.19 -8.39
C LYS A 16 4.85 9.90 -7.22
N ILE A 17 4.77 9.28 -6.04
CA ILE A 17 5.31 9.85 -4.81
C ILE A 17 6.14 8.77 -4.12
N ASP A 18 7.36 9.12 -3.71
CA ASP A 18 8.18 8.23 -2.89
C ASP A 18 7.75 8.39 -1.44
N ILE A 19 7.41 7.28 -0.79
CA ILE A 19 7.07 7.29 0.63
C ILE A 19 7.80 6.17 1.36
N GLU A 20 8.11 6.40 2.62
CA GLU A 20 8.71 5.39 3.48
C GLU A 20 7.60 4.71 4.27
N VAL A 21 7.61 3.38 4.27
CA VAL A 21 6.62 2.60 5.01
C VAL A 21 7.30 1.58 5.90
N PRO A 22 6.76 1.30 7.09
CA PRO A 22 7.26 0.21 7.91
C PRO A 22 6.83 -1.13 7.30
N LEU A 23 7.72 -2.12 7.34
CA LEU A 23 7.44 -3.44 6.75
C LEU A 23 6.74 -4.39 7.71
N ASN A 24 6.66 -4.03 8.99
CA ASN A 24 6.03 -4.88 10.00
C ASN A 24 4.53 -4.60 10.18
N ILE A 25 3.96 -3.69 9.42
CA ILE A 25 2.51 -3.46 9.46
C ILE A 25 1.80 -4.40 8.49
N SER A 26 0.51 -4.62 8.74
CA SER A 26 -0.31 -5.42 7.84
C SER A 26 -0.71 -4.62 6.61
N ALA A 27 -1.09 -5.33 5.54
CA ALA A 27 -1.62 -4.70 4.35
C ALA A 27 -2.87 -3.87 4.69
N LYS A 28 -3.73 -4.39 5.55
CA LYS A 28 -4.92 -3.68 6.00
C LYS A 28 -4.58 -2.35 6.66
N GLU A 29 -3.58 -2.34 7.54
CA GLU A 29 -3.14 -1.11 8.19
C GLU A 29 -2.61 -0.10 7.17
N LEU A 30 -1.89 -0.57 6.16
CA LEU A 30 -1.40 0.31 5.10
C LEU A 30 -2.55 0.92 4.31
N VAL A 31 -3.57 0.12 3.95
CA VAL A 31 -4.74 0.62 3.23
C VAL A 31 -5.41 1.74 4.01
N ILE A 32 -5.62 1.53 5.32
CA ILE A 32 -6.26 2.53 6.17
C ILE A 32 -5.42 3.80 6.25
N ALA A 33 -4.11 3.65 6.47
CA ALA A 33 -3.21 4.79 6.58
C ALA A 33 -3.15 5.62 5.30
N LEU A 34 -3.06 4.96 4.15
CA LEU A 34 -3.03 5.67 2.86
C LEU A 34 -4.37 6.32 2.55
N ASN A 35 -5.46 5.67 2.91
CA ASN A 35 -6.79 6.24 2.72
C ASN A 35 -6.94 7.55 3.48
N GLU A 36 -6.47 7.60 4.72
CA GLU A 36 -6.50 8.82 5.52
C GLU A 36 -5.55 9.88 5.00
N ALA A 37 -4.31 9.49 4.70
CA ALA A 37 -3.26 10.43 4.31
C ALA A 37 -3.56 11.11 2.97
N TYR A 38 -4.16 10.40 2.03
CA TYR A 38 -4.35 10.88 0.65
C TYR A 38 -5.81 11.01 0.25
N ASN A 39 -6.73 10.80 1.19
CA ASN A 39 -8.17 10.93 0.97
C ASN A 39 -8.64 10.12 -0.25
N LEU A 40 -8.31 8.83 -0.24
CA LEU A 40 -8.57 7.94 -1.38
C LEU A 40 -10.04 7.56 -1.54
N ARG A 41 -10.87 7.85 -0.55
CA ARG A 41 -12.30 7.54 -0.56
C ARG A 41 -12.60 6.04 -0.65
N LEU A 42 -11.71 5.22 -0.10
CA LEU A 42 -11.94 3.79 0.00
C LEU A 42 -12.92 3.52 1.15
N ASN A 43 -13.81 2.56 0.95
CA ASN A 43 -14.75 2.17 1.99
C ASN A 43 -14.06 1.22 2.97
N VAL A 44 -13.37 1.80 3.96
CA VAL A 44 -12.63 1.01 4.96
C VAL A 44 -13.53 0.34 5.98
N GLU A 45 -14.83 0.62 5.99
CA GLU A 45 -15.79 -0.12 6.82
C GLU A 45 -15.89 -1.59 6.38
N ASP A 46 -15.67 -1.85 5.11
CA ASP A 46 -15.63 -3.18 4.56
C ASP A 46 -14.19 -3.50 4.14
N ILE A 47 -13.31 -3.49 5.11
CA ILE A 47 -11.86 -3.61 4.88
C ILE A 47 -11.48 -4.92 4.20
N SER A 48 -12.28 -5.96 4.37
CA SER A 48 -12.00 -7.25 3.73
C SER A 48 -12.05 -7.18 2.20
N LYS A 49 -12.74 -6.18 1.67
CA LYS A 49 -12.83 -5.95 0.22
C LYS A 49 -11.82 -4.93 -0.28
N CYS A 50 -11.09 -4.28 0.64
CA CYS A 50 -10.10 -3.30 0.26
C CYS A 50 -8.78 -3.99 -0.03
N TYR A 51 -8.19 -3.68 -1.19
CA TYR A 51 -6.86 -4.16 -1.54
C TYR A 51 -6.13 -3.11 -2.35
N LEU A 52 -4.81 -3.24 -2.38
CA LEU A 52 -3.96 -2.39 -3.20
C LEU A 52 -3.16 -3.29 -4.12
N LYS A 53 -3.02 -2.87 -5.37
CA LYS A 53 -2.18 -3.57 -6.33
C LYS A 53 -0.74 -3.15 -6.13
N CYS A 54 0.14 -4.15 -6.01
CA CYS A 54 1.56 -3.92 -5.86
C CYS A 54 2.30 -4.50 -7.05
N GLU A 55 3.33 -3.79 -7.49
CA GLU A 55 4.29 -4.29 -8.48
C GLU A 55 5.65 -4.31 -7.84
N ASN A 56 6.46 -5.30 -8.24
CA ASN A 56 7.82 -5.46 -7.75
C ASN A 56 7.87 -5.62 -6.22
N PRO A 57 7.26 -6.68 -5.66
CA PRO A 57 6.69 -7.83 -6.37
C PRO A 57 5.23 -7.61 -6.79
N ILE A 58 4.76 -8.43 -7.73
CA ILE A 58 3.36 -8.42 -8.14
C ILE A 58 2.54 -9.12 -7.06
N ALA A 59 1.64 -8.37 -6.43
CA ALA A 59 0.82 -8.89 -5.34
C ALA A 59 -0.43 -8.03 -5.15
N LEU A 60 -1.46 -8.64 -4.56
CA LEU A 60 -2.60 -7.90 -4.05
C LEU A 60 -2.42 -7.78 -2.53
N LEU A 61 -2.25 -6.56 -2.06
CA LEU A 61 -2.03 -6.29 -0.64
C LEU A 61 -3.37 -6.15 0.07
N LYS A 62 -3.68 -7.10 0.94
CA LYS A 62 -4.92 -7.06 1.71
C LYS A 62 -4.79 -7.88 2.99
N GLY A 63 -5.67 -7.60 3.95
CA GLY A 63 -5.79 -8.42 5.15
C GLY A 63 -4.67 -8.23 6.15
N ASP A 64 -4.48 -9.27 6.98
CA ASP A 64 -3.60 -9.20 8.13
C ASP A 64 -2.15 -9.60 7.86
N THR A 65 -1.85 -10.01 6.63
CA THR A 65 -0.48 -10.36 6.24
C THR A 65 0.37 -9.10 6.19
N SER A 66 1.57 -9.19 6.76
CA SER A 66 2.48 -8.05 6.80
C SER A 66 3.04 -7.70 5.42
N LEU A 67 3.46 -6.46 5.25
CA LEU A 67 4.10 -6.04 4.01
C LEU A 67 5.37 -6.83 3.75
N ARG A 68 6.10 -7.18 4.83
CA ARG A 68 7.30 -8.01 4.73
C ARG A 68 6.98 -9.38 4.13
N GLU A 69 5.92 -10.01 4.59
CA GLU A 69 5.53 -11.33 4.09
C GLU A 69 5.10 -11.29 2.63
N TYR A 70 4.54 -10.16 2.18
CA TYR A 70 4.25 -9.96 0.76
C TYR A 70 5.48 -9.72 -0.08
N GLY A 71 6.62 -9.44 0.55
CA GLY A 71 7.87 -9.15 -0.17
C GLY A 71 8.01 -7.70 -0.58
N VAL A 72 7.24 -6.80 0.01
CA VAL A 72 7.38 -5.36 -0.25
C VAL A 72 8.78 -4.91 0.14
N ARG A 73 9.40 -4.12 -0.71
CA ARG A 73 10.80 -3.69 -0.56
C ARG A 73 11.01 -2.34 -1.23
N ASN A 74 12.22 -1.80 -1.08
CA ASN A 74 12.60 -0.56 -1.77
C ASN A 74 12.32 -0.70 -3.27
N GLY A 75 11.64 0.27 -3.83
CA GLY A 75 11.28 0.27 -5.25
C GLY A 75 9.97 -0.43 -5.58
N SER A 76 9.31 -1.05 -4.61
CA SER A 76 7.96 -1.58 -4.83
C SER A 76 7.02 -0.44 -5.20
N ILE A 77 6.10 -0.72 -6.13
CA ILE A 77 5.13 0.27 -6.60
C ILE A 77 3.76 -0.14 -6.10
N ILE A 78 3.08 0.79 -5.44
CA ILE A 78 1.70 0.57 -4.99
C ILE A 78 0.80 1.47 -5.82
N ARG A 79 -0.13 0.85 -6.55
CA ARG A 79 -1.04 1.56 -7.43
C ARG A 79 -2.35 1.88 -6.73
N ILE A 80 -2.74 3.13 -6.83
CA ILE A 80 -4.05 3.62 -6.36
C ILE A 80 -4.87 3.96 -7.60
N PRO A 81 -5.98 3.25 -7.83
CA PRO A 81 -6.81 3.48 -9.01
C PRO A 81 -7.54 4.83 -8.99
#